data_2e42d2be563baf81155c745cb362a79e
#
_entry.id   2e42d2be563baf81155c745cb362a79e
#
_cell.length_a   1.000
_cell.length_b   1.000
_cell.length_c   1.000
_cell.angle_alpha   90.00
_cell.angle_beta   90.00
_cell.angle_gamma   90.00
#
_symmetry.space_group_name_H-M   'P 1'
#
loop_
_entity.id
_entity.type
_entity.pdbx_description
1 polymer ?
#
loop_
_entity_poly.entity_id
_entity_poly.type
_entity_poly.pdbx_seq_one_letter_code
_entity_poly.pdbx_strand_id
1 'polypeptide(L)'
;MFQHGVVYDYLNTKGKILKTYFHLPILIQRILWRKGIKSSITDNISFKENVWLEPGRMYTDENGNYHSMYGAKLLQTLNENCSTLSLNKNPELESDYSIDQFGFPSAPLDDIEISVLSDLNRVVKSMKNGGFYSKQEQAYILSALHIFFHSFRKYYSILKDKSVKRLFFVAHYHNEGIIAACKKLKIECIELQHGLINKKDLYYVYDAVFKNALRNALMPDKIMLYGPYWKSVLDYGFEWVDGTKVIGGNYLAHEFKSPNLSKKENLILVASQKGMDDKFIPYIQSLKTTLKGHPDWKIIVKLHPLEKKIDRYQVLRDSQCEIAPLHSSIFHFLERCKIQLSIYSTTFFDAAGYNVVNFSWVTNGIGSDYASSLSEDGIVIPVRPGDDIVSIYQGLAVSQSEFLSVEKIYSKYDPQTFMQP
;
A
#
# COMPACT_ATOMS: atom_id res chain seq x y z
N MET A 1 1.63 -16.17 -11.29
CA MET A 1 1.72 -14.78 -11.75
C MET A 1 2.59 -14.04 -10.75
N PHE A 2 3.88 -13.94 -10.98
CA PHE A 2 4.77 -13.18 -10.10
C PHE A 2 4.60 -11.69 -10.40
N GLN A 3 4.42 -10.92 -9.35
CA GLN A 3 3.98 -9.55 -9.40
C GLN A 3 5.05 -8.62 -9.99
N HIS A 4 4.80 -8.08 -11.17
CA HIS A 4 5.68 -7.11 -11.83
C HIS A 4 5.96 -5.83 -11.00
N GLY A 5 5.06 -5.46 -10.08
CA GLY A 5 5.17 -4.21 -9.33
C GLY A 5 6.29 -4.19 -8.30
N VAL A 6 6.41 -5.23 -7.49
CA VAL A 6 7.31 -5.24 -6.32
C VAL A 6 8.78 -5.15 -6.67
N VAL A 7 9.22 -5.99 -7.60
CA VAL A 7 10.63 -5.97 -8.02
C VAL A 7 10.91 -4.74 -8.88
N TYR A 8 9.93 -4.23 -9.61
CA TYR A 8 10.09 -3.01 -10.41
C TYR A 8 10.27 -1.77 -9.52
N ASP A 9 9.47 -1.63 -8.46
CA ASP A 9 9.64 -0.55 -7.48
C ASP A 9 10.93 -0.71 -6.65
N TYR A 10 11.26 -1.92 -6.26
CA TYR A 10 12.52 -2.23 -5.59
C TYR A 10 13.73 -1.94 -6.50
N LEU A 11 13.67 -2.32 -7.77
CA LEU A 11 14.70 -2.02 -8.77
C LEU A 11 14.76 -0.53 -9.12
N ASN A 12 13.65 0.19 -9.14
CA ASN A 12 13.63 1.63 -9.43
C ASN A 12 14.06 2.49 -8.25
N THR A 13 13.75 2.12 -7.02
CA THR A 13 14.12 2.90 -5.81
C THR A 13 15.60 2.78 -5.43
N LYS A 14 16.24 1.67 -5.75
CA LYS A 14 17.69 1.45 -5.55
C LYS A 14 18.45 1.26 -6.88
N GLY A 15 17.90 1.72 -7.96
CA GLY A 15 18.04 1.49 -9.39
C GLY A 15 19.44 1.37 -10.01
N LYS A 16 20.55 1.80 -9.38
CA LYS A 16 21.87 1.64 -9.99
C LYS A 16 22.60 0.39 -9.48
N ILE A 17 22.56 0.11 -8.19
CA ILE A 17 23.30 -1.02 -7.59
C ILE A 17 22.67 -2.36 -7.97
N LEU A 18 21.34 -2.45 -7.91
CA LEU A 18 20.61 -3.68 -8.23
C LEU A 18 20.58 -3.97 -9.74
N LYS A 19 20.43 -2.96 -10.60
CA LYS A 19 20.58 -3.17 -12.06
C LYS A 19 21.95 -3.77 -12.41
N THR A 20 22.99 -3.27 -11.80
CA THR A 20 24.36 -3.81 -12.01
C THR A 20 24.49 -5.22 -11.46
N TYR A 21 23.87 -5.52 -10.30
CA TYR A 21 23.90 -6.83 -9.69
C TYR A 21 23.19 -7.92 -10.52
N PHE A 22 22.02 -7.61 -11.10
CA PHE A 22 21.26 -8.56 -11.91
C PHE A 22 21.86 -8.82 -13.30
N HIS A 23 22.72 -7.94 -13.77
CA HIS A 23 23.51 -8.17 -15.00
C HIS A 23 24.79 -8.95 -14.75
N LEU A 24 25.17 -9.16 -13.48
CA LEU A 24 26.34 -10.00 -13.18
C LEU A 24 26.06 -11.47 -13.50
N PRO A 25 27.04 -12.20 -14.03
CA PRO A 25 26.93 -13.65 -14.19
C PRO A 25 26.53 -14.30 -12.87
N ILE A 26 25.64 -15.29 -12.93
CA ILE A 26 25.12 -16.03 -11.75
C ILE A 26 26.24 -16.50 -10.82
N LEU A 27 27.41 -16.84 -11.40
CA LEU A 27 28.60 -17.23 -10.62
C LEU A 27 29.10 -16.09 -9.72
N ILE A 28 29.14 -14.86 -10.22
CA ILE A 28 29.57 -13.68 -9.45
C ILE A 28 28.53 -13.33 -8.39
N GLN A 29 27.24 -13.44 -8.71
CA GLN A 29 26.18 -13.29 -7.75
C GLN A 29 26.34 -14.30 -6.60
N ARG A 30 26.61 -15.59 -6.92
CA ARG A 30 26.90 -16.65 -5.91
C ARG A 30 28.12 -16.32 -5.05
N ILE A 31 29.17 -15.75 -5.62
CA ILE A 31 30.39 -15.37 -4.88
C ILE A 31 30.11 -14.22 -3.93
N LEU A 32 29.37 -13.20 -4.37
CA LEU A 32 28.99 -12.05 -3.55
C LEU A 32 28.04 -12.50 -2.40
N TRP A 33 27.13 -13.42 -2.68
CA TRP A 33 26.26 -14.02 -1.68
C TRP A 33 27.02 -14.87 -0.66
N ARG A 34 28.04 -15.62 -1.07
CA ARG A 34 28.90 -16.38 -0.17
C ARG A 34 29.77 -15.49 0.74
N LYS A 35 30.13 -14.31 0.29
CA LYS A 35 30.96 -13.38 1.10
C LYS A 35 30.19 -12.64 2.19
N GLY A 36 28.87 -12.68 2.17
CA GLY A 36 28.01 -12.05 3.18
C GLY A 36 28.36 -10.61 3.50
N ILE A 37 27.42 -9.70 3.37
CA ILE A 37 27.60 -8.38 3.97
C ILE A 37 27.21 -8.56 5.45
N LYS A 38 28.12 -8.24 6.37
CA LYS A 38 27.84 -8.30 7.82
C LYS A 38 26.57 -7.49 8.10
N SER A 39 25.48 -8.16 8.44
CA SER A 39 24.31 -7.48 9.00
C SER A 39 24.62 -7.17 10.47
N SER A 40 24.34 -5.97 10.89
CA SER A 40 24.36 -5.60 12.30
C SER A 40 23.10 -6.11 13.00
N ILE A 41 22.80 -7.41 12.86
CA ILE A 41 21.76 -8.04 13.68
C ILE A 41 22.37 -8.15 15.07
N THR A 42 21.89 -7.34 16.00
CA THR A 42 22.33 -7.40 17.38
C THR A 42 21.80 -8.68 18.02
N ASP A 43 22.68 -9.52 18.52
CA ASP A 43 22.38 -10.79 19.20
C ASP A 43 21.52 -10.60 20.47
N ASN A 44 21.29 -9.36 20.91
CA ASN A 44 20.62 -8.99 22.15
C ASN A 44 19.18 -8.50 21.98
N ILE A 45 18.47 -8.88 20.90
CA ILE A 45 17.05 -8.51 20.72
C ILE A 45 16.18 -9.37 21.64
N SER A 46 15.41 -8.71 22.53
CA SER A 46 14.38 -9.34 23.37
C SER A 46 13.01 -8.81 22.97
N PHE A 47 12.30 -9.57 22.12
CA PHE A 47 10.95 -9.20 21.72
C PHE A 47 9.92 -9.53 22.80
N LYS A 48 8.87 -8.74 22.83
CA LYS A 48 7.61 -9.03 23.50
C LYS A 48 6.83 -10.11 22.72
N GLU A 49 5.70 -10.56 23.26
CA GLU A 49 4.86 -11.56 22.60
C GLU A 49 4.28 -11.10 21.26
N ASN A 50 4.11 -9.79 21.10
CA ASN A 50 3.64 -9.16 19.87
C ASN A 50 4.76 -8.35 19.24
N VAL A 51 4.86 -8.39 17.92
CA VAL A 51 5.82 -7.58 17.16
C VAL A 51 5.08 -6.83 16.07
N TRP A 52 5.21 -5.51 16.04
CA TRP A 52 4.78 -4.66 14.93
C TRP A 52 5.97 -4.39 13.99
N LEU A 53 5.81 -4.78 12.73
CA LEU A 53 6.77 -4.47 11.69
C LEU A 53 6.43 -3.13 11.05
N GLU A 54 7.14 -2.09 11.46
CA GLU A 54 6.85 -0.71 11.06
C GLU A 54 7.32 -0.42 9.62
N PRO A 55 6.39 -0.11 8.69
CA PRO A 55 6.72 0.15 7.29
C PRO A 55 7.29 1.56 7.04
N GLY A 56 7.38 2.41 8.07
CA GLY A 56 7.92 3.77 7.98
C GLY A 56 6.96 4.78 7.37
N ARG A 57 5.65 4.51 7.33
CA ARG A 57 4.64 5.49 6.94
C ARG A 57 4.10 6.22 8.15
N MET A 58 4.39 7.52 8.20
CA MET A 58 4.04 8.39 9.31
C MET A 58 2.85 9.28 8.99
N TYR A 59 2.09 9.59 10.01
CA TYR A 59 1.07 10.62 10.05
C TYR A 59 1.49 11.68 11.07
N THR A 60 1.33 12.95 10.71
CA THR A 60 1.59 14.08 11.62
C THR A 60 0.26 14.61 12.13
N ASP A 61 0.08 14.64 13.44
CA ASP A 61 -1.12 15.20 14.07
C ASP A 61 -1.14 16.73 14.05
N GLU A 62 -2.22 17.31 14.57
CA GLU A 62 -2.41 18.76 14.63
C GLU A 62 -1.36 19.48 15.50
N ASN A 63 -0.69 18.75 16.40
CA ASN A 63 0.36 19.26 17.29
C ASN A 63 1.77 19.08 16.72
N GLY A 64 1.90 18.47 15.54
CA GLY A 64 3.18 18.21 14.89
C GLY A 64 3.86 16.90 15.33
N ASN A 65 3.19 16.06 16.13
CA ASN A 65 3.75 14.77 16.55
C ASN A 65 3.64 13.74 15.42
N TYR A 66 4.68 12.93 15.27
CA TYR A 66 4.71 11.83 14.31
C TYR A 66 4.12 10.54 14.92
N HIS A 67 3.21 9.93 14.19
CA HIS A 67 2.61 8.65 14.57
C HIS A 67 2.74 7.65 13.42
N SER A 68 2.90 6.38 13.75
CA SER A 68 2.74 5.30 12.76
C SER A 68 1.35 5.37 12.15
N MET A 69 1.25 5.49 10.84
CA MET A 69 -0.04 5.63 10.16
C MET A 69 -0.95 4.42 10.40
N TYR A 70 -0.38 3.22 10.44
CA TYR A 70 -1.12 1.96 10.57
C TYR A 70 -1.01 1.35 11.96
N GLY A 71 0.11 1.57 12.64
CA GLY A 71 0.44 0.93 13.92
C GLY A 71 0.02 1.70 15.15
N ALA A 72 -0.33 2.99 15.07
CA ALA A 72 -0.54 3.82 16.26
C ALA A 72 -1.59 3.27 17.22
N LYS A 73 -2.80 2.96 16.74
CA LYS A 73 -3.87 2.38 17.57
C LYS A 73 -3.57 0.96 18.01
N LEU A 74 -2.93 0.16 17.17
CA LEU A 74 -2.46 -1.17 17.53
C LEU A 74 -1.47 -1.12 18.69
N LEU A 75 -0.45 -0.27 18.60
CA LEU A 75 0.56 -0.08 19.64
C LEU A 75 -0.07 0.40 20.94
N GLN A 76 -0.99 1.36 20.88
CA GLN A 76 -1.76 1.82 22.02
C GLN A 76 -2.57 0.69 22.67
N THR A 77 -3.19 -0.19 21.86
CA THR A 77 -3.98 -1.32 22.33
C THR A 77 -3.13 -2.40 23.00
N LEU A 78 -2.01 -2.76 22.38
CA LEU A 78 -1.12 -3.82 22.87
C LEU A 78 -0.16 -3.31 23.94
N ASN A 79 0.03 -1.99 24.02
CA ASN A 79 0.85 -1.30 25.03
C ASN A 79 2.21 -1.99 25.25
N GLU A 80 2.57 -2.25 26.50
CA GLU A 80 3.86 -2.86 26.88
C GLU A 80 4.09 -4.28 26.34
N ASN A 81 3.04 -4.92 25.80
CA ASN A 81 3.13 -6.27 25.23
C ASN A 81 3.49 -6.30 23.74
N CYS A 82 3.86 -5.16 23.14
CA CYS A 82 4.26 -5.08 21.74
C CYS A 82 5.66 -4.47 21.60
N SER A 83 6.49 -5.09 20.78
CA SER A 83 7.76 -4.52 20.32
C SER A 83 7.64 -3.99 18.92
N THR A 84 8.22 -2.85 18.64
CA THR A 84 8.28 -2.25 17.31
C THR A 84 9.59 -2.57 16.63
N LEU A 85 9.52 -3.19 15.46
CA LEU A 85 10.66 -3.51 14.61
C LEU A 85 10.61 -2.64 13.36
N SER A 86 11.45 -1.61 13.28
CA SER A 86 11.52 -0.72 12.13
C SER A 86 12.35 -1.31 10.99
N LEU A 87 11.82 -1.20 9.78
CA LEU A 87 12.52 -1.52 8.54
C LEU A 87 13.35 -0.32 8.06
N ASN A 88 14.49 -0.14 8.55
CA ASN A 88 15.41 0.97 8.39
C ASN A 88 15.35 1.96 9.55
N LYS A 89 16.52 2.50 9.88
CA LYS A 89 16.64 3.50 10.92
C LYS A 89 15.95 4.80 10.47
N ASN A 90 14.83 5.11 11.09
CA ASN A 90 14.17 6.40 10.93
C ASN A 90 14.30 7.17 12.26
N PRO A 91 15.01 8.32 12.28
CA PRO A 91 15.21 9.08 13.51
C PRO A 91 13.91 9.68 14.09
N GLU A 92 12.86 9.78 13.28
CA GLU A 92 11.55 10.31 13.69
C GLU A 92 10.63 9.22 14.28
N LEU A 93 11.08 7.96 14.27
CA LEU A 93 10.33 6.81 14.74
C LEU A 93 10.97 6.25 15.99
N GLU A 94 10.27 6.31 17.12
CA GLU A 94 10.60 5.49 18.27
C GLU A 94 10.32 4.02 17.92
N SER A 95 11.37 3.26 17.78
CA SER A 95 11.29 1.81 17.59
C SER A 95 12.20 1.11 18.57
N ASP A 96 11.75 -0.01 19.16
CA ASP A 96 12.57 -0.80 20.06
C ASP A 96 13.80 -1.34 19.33
N TYR A 97 13.59 -1.72 18.06
CA TYR A 97 14.65 -2.30 17.24
C TYR A 97 14.56 -1.78 15.80
N SER A 98 15.73 -1.63 15.18
CA SER A 98 15.85 -1.27 13.77
C SER A 98 16.69 -2.30 13.04
N ILE A 99 16.18 -2.79 11.90
CA ILE A 99 16.93 -3.69 11.03
C ILE A 99 17.08 -3.05 9.65
N ASP A 100 18.24 -3.24 9.03
CA ASP A 100 18.40 -2.88 7.63
C ASP A 100 17.52 -3.81 6.78
N GLN A 101 16.47 -3.26 6.15
CA GLN A 101 15.58 -4.00 5.29
C GLN A 101 16.33 -4.76 4.19
N PHE A 102 17.46 -4.22 3.76
CA PHE A 102 18.26 -4.72 2.67
C PHE A 102 19.60 -5.35 3.12
N GLY A 103 19.83 -5.44 4.43
CA GLY A 103 20.99 -6.12 4.97
C GLY A 103 20.97 -7.61 4.63
N PHE A 104 22.08 -8.12 4.09
CA PHE A 104 22.20 -9.53 3.72
C PHE A 104 22.56 -10.36 4.96
N PRO A 105 21.96 -11.55 5.16
CA PRO A 105 22.39 -12.44 6.25
C PRO A 105 23.83 -12.85 6.01
N SER A 106 24.58 -12.97 7.11
CA SER A 106 25.98 -13.38 7.10
C SER A 106 26.20 -14.85 6.69
N ALA A 107 25.14 -15.67 6.71
CA ALA A 107 25.23 -17.08 6.39
C ALA A 107 25.05 -17.35 4.90
N PRO A 108 25.88 -18.20 4.27
CA PRO A 108 25.68 -18.65 2.91
C PRO A 108 24.39 -19.47 2.79
N LEU A 109 23.82 -19.55 1.56
CA LEU A 109 22.71 -20.45 1.28
C LEU A 109 23.13 -21.90 1.61
N ASP A 110 22.24 -22.64 2.27
CA ASP A 110 22.47 -24.06 2.52
C ASP A 110 22.26 -24.90 1.25
N ASP A 111 22.62 -26.18 1.32
CA ASP A 111 22.54 -27.06 0.16
C ASP A 111 21.10 -27.27 -0.34
N ILE A 112 20.12 -27.23 0.56
CA ILE A 112 18.70 -27.34 0.21
C ILE A 112 18.27 -26.11 -0.59
N GLU A 113 18.59 -24.91 -0.13
CA GLU A 113 18.26 -23.67 -0.81
C GLU A 113 18.96 -23.55 -2.17
N ILE A 114 20.22 -24.00 -2.25
CA ILE A 114 20.97 -24.07 -3.52
C ILE A 114 20.29 -25.06 -4.47
N SER A 115 19.85 -26.21 -3.97
CA SER A 115 19.14 -27.22 -4.77
C SER A 115 17.81 -26.65 -5.30
N VAL A 116 16.99 -26.06 -4.43
CA VAL A 116 15.70 -25.44 -4.82
C VAL A 116 15.91 -24.35 -5.89
N LEU A 117 16.88 -23.47 -5.70
CA LEU A 117 17.20 -22.44 -6.70
C LEU A 117 17.69 -23.03 -8.02
N SER A 118 18.45 -24.13 -7.97
CA SER A 118 18.91 -24.85 -9.16
C SER A 118 17.74 -25.47 -9.93
N ASP A 119 16.81 -26.10 -9.23
CA ASP A 119 15.61 -26.72 -9.80
C ASP A 119 14.69 -25.67 -10.42
N LEU A 120 14.44 -24.58 -9.71
CA LEU A 120 13.65 -23.45 -10.23
C LEU A 120 14.31 -22.83 -11.46
N ASN A 121 15.63 -22.67 -11.46
CA ASN A 121 16.34 -22.18 -12.64
C ASN A 121 16.18 -23.13 -13.84
N ARG A 122 16.17 -24.47 -13.61
CA ARG A 122 15.90 -25.48 -14.64
C ARG A 122 14.48 -25.34 -15.18
N VAL A 123 13.46 -25.20 -14.30
CA VAL A 123 12.07 -24.99 -14.69
C VAL A 123 11.91 -23.70 -15.50
N VAL A 124 12.44 -22.59 -15.02
CA VAL A 124 12.35 -21.29 -15.71
C VAL A 124 13.05 -21.32 -17.07
N LYS A 125 14.18 -22.03 -17.19
CA LYS A 125 14.85 -22.25 -18.48
C LYS A 125 14.01 -23.09 -19.44
N SER A 126 13.36 -24.15 -18.95
CA SER A 126 12.46 -24.98 -19.74
C SER A 126 11.29 -24.17 -20.27
N MET A 127 10.64 -23.35 -19.42
CA MET A 127 9.55 -22.47 -19.80
C MET A 127 9.97 -21.43 -20.86
N LYS A 128 11.20 -20.92 -20.76
CA LYS A 128 11.78 -20.02 -21.77
C LYS A 128 11.95 -20.72 -23.13
N ASN A 129 12.46 -21.94 -23.13
CA ASN A 129 12.62 -22.73 -24.36
C ASN A 129 11.27 -23.04 -25.02
N GLY A 130 10.18 -23.11 -24.23
CA GLY A 130 8.82 -23.19 -24.69
C GLY A 130 8.19 -21.86 -25.14
N GLY A 131 8.97 -20.75 -25.14
CA GLY A 131 8.49 -19.44 -25.56
C GLY A 131 7.66 -18.66 -24.53
N PHE A 132 7.56 -19.17 -23.28
CA PHE A 132 6.73 -18.55 -22.23
C PHE A 132 7.35 -17.32 -21.58
N TYR A 133 8.72 -17.19 -21.56
CA TYR A 133 9.38 -16.10 -20.87
C TYR A 133 10.60 -15.58 -21.63
N SER A 134 10.80 -14.27 -21.59
CA SER A 134 12.03 -13.60 -22.05
C SER A 134 13.19 -13.82 -21.07
N LYS A 135 14.41 -13.49 -21.49
CA LYS A 135 15.57 -13.49 -20.59
C LYS A 135 15.41 -12.53 -19.40
N GLN A 136 14.71 -11.42 -19.59
CA GLN A 136 14.46 -10.43 -18.54
C GLN A 136 13.48 -10.97 -17.49
N GLU A 137 12.40 -11.62 -17.92
CA GLU A 137 11.44 -12.25 -17.03
C GLU A 137 12.05 -13.42 -16.24
N GLN A 138 12.93 -14.20 -16.89
CA GLN A 138 13.68 -15.23 -16.19
C GLN A 138 14.58 -14.66 -15.09
N ALA A 139 15.36 -13.61 -15.40
CA ALA A 139 16.21 -12.94 -14.41
C ALA A 139 15.37 -12.38 -13.26
N TYR A 140 14.21 -11.83 -13.58
CA TYR A 140 13.26 -11.31 -12.62
C TYR A 140 12.75 -12.38 -11.64
N ILE A 141 12.27 -13.53 -12.14
CA ILE A 141 11.78 -14.63 -11.32
C ILE A 141 12.88 -15.14 -10.37
N LEU A 142 14.08 -15.37 -10.89
CA LEU A 142 15.20 -15.81 -10.06
C LEU A 142 15.56 -14.79 -8.98
N SER A 143 15.48 -13.50 -9.30
CA SER A 143 15.74 -12.43 -8.34
C SER A 143 14.70 -12.39 -7.23
N ALA A 144 13.42 -12.55 -7.57
CA ALA A 144 12.34 -12.61 -6.59
C ALA A 144 12.53 -13.77 -5.61
N LEU A 145 12.96 -14.95 -6.12
CA LEU A 145 13.27 -16.12 -5.29
C LEU A 145 14.46 -15.87 -4.35
N HIS A 146 15.51 -15.21 -4.86
CA HIS A 146 16.63 -14.84 -4.02
C HIS A 146 16.23 -13.89 -2.89
N ILE A 147 15.41 -12.88 -3.20
CA ILE A 147 14.87 -11.94 -2.20
C ILE A 147 14.03 -12.69 -1.17
N PHE A 148 13.19 -13.63 -1.62
CA PHE A 148 12.39 -14.45 -0.73
C PHE A 148 13.24 -15.25 0.27
N PHE A 149 14.21 -16.05 -0.19
CA PHE A 149 15.06 -16.84 0.69
C PHE A 149 15.86 -15.96 1.64
N HIS A 150 16.34 -14.84 1.14
CA HIS A 150 17.07 -13.87 1.94
C HIS A 150 16.20 -13.30 3.07
N SER A 151 14.99 -12.86 2.74
CA SER A 151 14.02 -12.35 3.69
C SER A 151 13.63 -13.44 4.71
N PHE A 152 13.32 -14.65 4.24
CA PHE A 152 13.02 -15.80 5.10
C PHE A 152 14.12 -16.04 6.14
N ARG A 153 15.36 -16.20 5.72
CA ARG A 153 16.49 -16.46 6.63
C ARG A 153 16.69 -15.36 7.66
N LYS A 154 16.61 -14.12 7.20
CA LYS A 154 16.76 -12.96 8.05
C LYS A 154 15.73 -12.98 9.17
N TYR A 155 14.45 -13.08 8.83
CA TYR A 155 13.39 -13.06 9.83
C TYR A 155 13.34 -14.34 10.67
N TYR A 156 13.64 -15.49 10.08
CA TYR A 156 13.79 -16.73 10.83
C TYR A 156 14.88 -16.59 11.89
N SER A 157 16.05 -16.07 11.54
CA SER A 157 17.16 -15.85 12.49
C SER A 157 16.82 -14.85 13.60
N ILE A 158 16.11 -13.77 13.26
CA ILE A 158 15.72 -12.73 14.24
C ILE A 158 14.66 -13.25 15.22
N LEU A 159 13.68 -14.05 14.73
CA LEU A 159 12.53 -14.48 15.50
C LEU A 159 12.73 -15.83 16.20
N LYS A 160 13.66 -16.66 15.69
CA LYS A 160 13.96 -17.98 16.28
C LYS A 160 14.38 -17.83 17.74
N ASP A 161 13.91 -18.76 18.57
CA ASP A 161 14.22 -18.83 20.01
C ASP A 161 13.76 -17.56 20.81
N LYS A 162 12.82 -16.79 20.27
CA LYS A 162 12.18 -15.64 20.92
C LYS A 162 10.75 -16.00 21.37
N SER A 163 10.23 -15.24 22.33
CA SER A 163 8.88 -15.43 22.89
C SER A 163 7.75 -14.86 22.04
N VAL A 164 8.01 -14.55 20.75
CA VAL A 164 7.05 -13.93 19.85
C VAL A 164 5.91 -14.92 19.52
N LYS A 165 4.68 -14.50 19.74
CA LYS A 165 3.46 -15.25 19.40
C LYS A 165 2.78 -14.68 18.16
N ARG A 166 2.79 -13.36 17.98
CA ARG A 166 2.11 -12.67 16.88
C ARG A 166 3.02 -11.64 16.23
N LEU A 167 2.98 -11.58 14.92
CA LEU A 167 3.66 -10.56 14.11
C LEU A 167 2.65 -9.83 13.24
N PHE A 168 2.57 -8.51 13.42
CA PHE A 168 1.72 -7.61 12.66
C PHE A 168 2.52 -6.87 11.60
N PHE A 169 1.98 -6.75 10.40
CA PHE A 169 2.64 -6.09 9.27
C PHE A 169 1.62 -5.56 8.25
N VAL A 170 2.07 -4.89 7.22
CA VAL A 170 1.25 -4.47 6.07
C VAL A 170 1.78 -5.08 4.78
N ALA A 171 0.92 -5.27 3.78
CA ALA A 171 1.29 -5.71 2.43
C ALA A 171 1.98 -7.09 2.37
N HIS A 172 1.19 -8.17 2.55
CA HIS A 172 1.70 -9.55 2.51
C HIS A 172 2.50 -9.86 1.24
N TYR A 173 2.12 -9.29 0.11
CA TYR A 173 2.77 -9.47 -1.19
C TYR A 173 4.19 -8.87 -1.30
N HIS A 174 4.66 -8.21 -0.24
CA HIS A 174 6.04 -7.75 -0.07
C HIS A 174 6.78 -8.52 1.04
N ASN A 175 6.07 -9.37 1.76
CA ASN A 175 6.52 -9.96 3.03
C ASN A 175 6.45 -11.49 3.04
N GLU A 176 6.46 -12.15 1.88
CA GLU A 176 6.34 -13.60 1.77
C GLU A 176 7.43 -14.34 2.57
N GLY A 177 8.65 -13.81 2.60
CA GLY A 177 9.73 -14.38 3.40
C GLY A 177 9.50 -14.28 4.90
N ILE A 178 8.88 -13.19 5.36
CA ILE A 178 8.47 -13.01 6.77
C ILE A 178 7.38 -14.02 7.11
N ILE A 179 6.36 -14.12 6.27
CA ILE A 179 5.24 -15.08 6.46
C ILE A 179 5.78 -16.50 6.53
N ALA A 180 6.70 -16.88 5.64
CA ALA A 180 7.33 -18.20 5.68
C ALA A 180 8.10 -18.44 6.99
N ALA A 181 8.82 -17.44 7.50
CA ALA A 181 9.52 -17.54 8.78
C ALA A 181 8.53 -17.69 9.94
N CYS A 182 7.47 -16.90 9.98
CA CYS A 182 6.41 -17.01 10.99
C CYS A 182 5.76 -18.41 10.97
N LYS A 183 5.37 -18.91 9.81
CA LYS A 183 4.79 -20.25 9.66
C LYS A 183 5.74 -21.35 10.15
N LYS A 184 7.03 -21.26 9.82
CA LYS A 184 8.05 -22.21 10.27
C LYS A 184 8.23 -22.20 11.80
N LEU A 185 8.08 -21.03 12.41
CA LEU A 185 8.24 -20.81 13.86
C LEU A 185 6.93 -20.92 14.63
N LYS A 186 5.79 -21.16 13.96
CA LYS A 186 4.43 -21.18 14.52
C LYS A 186 4.05 -19.85 15.18
N ILE A 187 4.48 -18.75 14.60
CA ILE A 187 4.09 -17.37 14.96
C ILE A 187 2.90 -16.99 14.11
N GLU A 188 1.81 -16.53 14.72
CA GLU A 188 0.64 -16.03 13.99
C GLU A 188 1.02 -14.73 13.27
N CYS A 189 0.81 -14.69 11.94
CA CYS A 189 1.11 -13.52 11.12
C CYS A 189 -0.20 -12.83 10.70
N ILE A 190 -0.29 -11.54 11.05
CA ILE A 190 -1.52 -10.74 10.92
C ILE A 190 -1.21 -9.53 10.03
N GLU A 191 -1.88 -9.44 8.90
CA GLU A 191 -1.78 -8.28 8.03
C GLU A 191 -2.78 -7.20 8.46
N LEU A 192 -2.32 -5.95 8.52
CA LEU A 192 -3.19 -4.78 8.59
C LEU A 192 -3.41 -4.24 7.18
N GLN A 193 -4.66 -4.06 6.78
CA GLN A 193 -5.00 -3.38 5.53
C GLN A 193 -4.31 -2.01 5.51
N HIS A 194 -3.60 -1.69 4.41
CA HIS A 194 -2.80 -0.46 4.34
C HIS A 194 -3.27 0.51 3.25
N GLY A 195 -4.32 0.16 2.52
CA GLY A 195 -4.78 0.99 1.42
C GLY A 195 -5.98 0.40 0.69
N LEU A 196 -6.16 0.90 -0.53
CA LEU A 196 -7.22 0.47 -1.42
C LEU A 196 -7.03 -0.99 -1.83
N ILE A 197 -8.11 -1.74 -1.70
CA ILE A 197 -8.27 -3.06 -2.30
C ILE A 197 -9.49 -2.97 -3.23
N ASN A 198 -9.41 -3.49 -4.44
CA ASN A 198 -10.54 -3.55 -5.36
C ASN A 198 -10.73 -4.96 -5.93
N LYS A 199 -11.87 -5.21 -6.57
CA LYS A 199 -12.22 -6.52 -7.13
C LYS A 199 -11.26 -7.04 -8.21
N LYS A 200 -10.41 -6.17 -8.78
CA LYS A 200 -9.39 -6.51 -9.79
C LYS A 200 -7.97 -6.50 -9.21
N ASP A 201 -7.83 -6.39 -7.89
CA ASP A 201 -6.54 -6.36 -7.22
C ASP A 201 -5.96 -7.77 -7.13
N LEU A 202 -5.02 -8.07 -8.02
CA LEU A 202 -4.35 -9.37 -8.11
C LEU A 202 -3.48 -9.72 -6.89
N TYR A 203 -3.33 -8.82 -5.94
CA TYR A 203 -2.63 -9.09 -4.69
C TYR A 203 -3.56 -9.67 -3.62
N TYR A 204 -4.86 -9.35 -3.72
CA TYR A 204 -5.83 -9.68 -2.70
C TYR A 204 -7.02 -10.48 -3.22
N VAL A 205 -7.42 -10.26 -4.48
CA VAL A 205 -8.60 -10.89 -5.09
C VAL A 205 -8.16 -11.86 -6.17
N TYR A 206 -8.41 -13.13 -5.94
CA TYR A 206 -7.99 -14.21 -6.83
C TYR A 206 -9.20 -14.90 -7.43
N ASP A 207 -9.11 -15.28 -8.71
CA ASP A 207 -10.11 -16.13 -9.34
C ASP A 207 -10.15 -17.53 -8.72
N ALA A 208 -11.35 -18.12 -8.68
CA ALA A 208 -11.57 -19.46 -8.13
C ALA A 208 -10.70 -20.56 -8.80
N VAL A 209 -10.25 -20.36 -10.04
CA VAL A 209 -9.33 -21.26 -10.73
C VAL A 209 -8.00 -21.43 -9.98
N PHE A 210 -7.58 -20.42 -9.22
CA PHE A 210 -6.35 -20.46 -8.43
C PHE A 210 -6.52 -21.10 -7.04
N LYS A 211 -7.74 -21.51 -6.65
CA LYS A 211 -8.07 -22.04 -5.33
C LYS A 211 -7.08 -23.07 -4.80
N ASN A 212 -6.76 -24.08 -5.64
CA ASN A 212 -5.85 -25.16 -5.23
C ASN A 212 -4.39 -24.69 -5.11
N ALA A 213 -3.94 -23.77 -5.96
CA ALA A 213 -2.61 -23.19 -5.89
C ALA A 213 -2.45 -22.30 -4.65
N LEU A 214 -3.48 -21.57 -4.27
CA LEU A 214 -3.47 -20.62 -3.16
C LEU A 214 -3.60 -21.28 -1.79
N ARG A 215 -4.15 -22.51 -1.70
CA ARG A 215 -4.19 -23.27 -0.44
C ARG A 215 -2.82 -23.46 0.21
N ASN A 216 -1.77 -23.51 -0.60
CA ASN A 216 -0.38 -23.65 -0.17
C ASN A 216 0.42 -22.34 -0.32
N ALA A 217 -0.26 -21.23 -0.65
CA ALA A 217 0.40 -19.94 -0.78
C ALA A 217 0.81 -19.39 0.59
N LEU A 218 1.83 -18.56 0.57
CA LEU A 218 2.31 -17.86 1.77
C LEU A 218 1.40 -16.67 2.04
N MET A 219 0.25 -16.95 2.66
CA MET A 219 -0.74 -15.95 3.06
C MET A 219 -0.66 -15.71 4.56
N PRO A 220 -1.01 -14.50 5.03
CA PRO A 220 -1.14 -14.25 6.47
C PRO A 220 -2.23 -15.13 7.08
N ASP A 221 -2.17 -15.36 8.40
CA ASP A 221 -3.18 -16.12 9.11
C ASP A 221 -4.47 -15.32 9.24
N LYS A 222 -4.34 -13.99 9.42
CA LYS A 222 -5.46 -13.04 9.46
C LYS A 222 -5.14 -11.79 8.65
N ILE A 223 -6.17 -11.18 8.06
CA ILE A 223 -6.14 -9.81 7.54
C ILE A 223 -7.16 -8.96 8.28
N MET A 224 -6.68 -7.89 8.91
CA MET A 224 -7.50 -6.89 9.58
C MET A 224 -7.97 -5.85 8.57
N LEU A 225 -9.27 -5.66 8.47
CA LEU A 225 -9.92 -4.78 7.50
C LEU A 225 -10.52 -3.55 8.20
N TYR A 226 -10.58 -2.44 7.51
CA TYR A 226 -11.17 -1.21 8.01
C TYR A 226 -12.68 -1.30 8.23
N GLY A 227 -13.39 -2.12 7.44
CA GLY A 227 -14.84 -2.23 7.52
C GLY A 227 -15.45 -3.29 6.60
N PRO A 228 -16.78 -3.47 6.66
CA PRO A 228 -17.49 -4.52 5.92
C PRO A 228 -17.34 -4.44 4.40
N TYR A 229 -17.23 -3.23 3.85
CA TYR A 229 -17.01 -3.02 2.42
C TYR A 229 -15.78 -3.80 1.93
N TRP A 230 -14.67 -3.68 2.63
CA TRP A 230 -13.42 -4.34 2.25
C TRP A 230 -13.52 -5.86 2.32
N LYS A 231 -14.29 -6.38 3.30
CA LYS A 231 -14.57 -7.80 3.38
C LYS A 231 -15.34 -8.27 2.15
N SER A 232 -16.38 -7.54 1.73
CA SER A 232 -17.16 -7.88 0.53
C SER A 232 -16.34 -7.83 -0.76
N VAL A 233 -15.38 -6.92 -0.85
CA VAL A 233 -14.43 -6.86 -1.98
C VAL A 233 -13.54 -8.09 -2.03
N LEU A 234 -13.01 -8.53 -0.88
CA LEU A 234 -12.18 -9.74 -0.79
C LEU A 234 -12.98 -11.03 -1.05
N ASP A 235 -14.26 -11.04 -0.66
CA ASP A 235 -15.16 -12.19 -0.85
C ASP A 235 -15.64 -12.31 -2.32
N TYR A 236 -15.43 -11.29 -3.15
CA TYR A 236 -15.77 -11.31 -4.57
C TYR A 236 -14.96 -12.36 -5.36
N GLY A 237 -13.72 -12.60 -4.95
CA GLY A 237 -12.86 -13.60 -5.56
C GLY A 237 -12.91 -14.95 -4.83
N PHE A 238 -11.74 -15.56 -4.69
CA PHE A 238 -11.57 -16.77 -3.92
C PHE A 238 -11.74 -16.50 -2.43
N GLU A 239 -12.61 -17.26 -1.77
CA GLU A 239 -12.69 -17.23 -0.32
C GLU A 239 -11.36 -17.68 0.29
N TRP A 240 -10.68 -16.79 0.99
CA TRP A 240 -9.63 -17.16 1.91
C TRP A 240 -10.25 -18.05 3.00
N VAL A 241 -9.45 -18.86 3.64
CA VAL A 241 -9.93 -19.76 4.70
C VAL A 241 -10.81 -18.98 5.71
N ASP A 242 -11.92 -19.57 6.11
CA ASP A 242 -12.83 -18.97 7.09
C ASP A 242 -12.08 -18.45 8.33
N GLY A 243 -12.43 -17.26 8.76
CA GLY A 243 -11.80 -16.59 9.90
C GLY A 243 -10.54 -15.77 9.56
N THR A 244 -10.03 -15.81 8.33
CA THR A 244 -8.86 -15.00 7.94
C THR A 244 -9.19 -13.52 7.76
N LYS A 245 -10.43 -13.18 7.36
CA LYS A 245 -10.87 -11.80 7.06
C LYS A 245 -11.61 -11.22 8.27
N VAL A 246 -10.93 -10.41 9.04
CA VAL A 246 -11.44 -9.87 10.30
C VAL A 246 -11.64 -8.36 10.19
N ILE A 247 -12.78 -7.85 10.65
CA ILE A 247 -13.02 -6.41 10.67
C ILE A 247 -12.49 -5.85 11.98
N GLY A 248 -11.33 -5.17 11.90
CA GLY A 248 -10.70 -4.48 13.03
C GLY A 248 -11.19 -3.05 13.22
N GLY A 249 -11.90 -2.52 12.25
CA GLY A 249 -12.37 -1.15 12.24
C GLY A 249 -11.30 -0.13 11.85
N ASN A 250 -11.54 1.14 12.11
CA ASN A 250 -10.61 2.22 11.78
C ASN A 250 -9.42 2.28 12.74
N TYR A 251 -8.40 1.48 12.51
CA TYR A 251 -7.14 1.49 13.28
C TYR A 251 -6.10 2.49 12.75
N LEU A 252 -6.43 3.26 11.71
CA LEU A 252 -5.57 4.36 11.25
C LEU A 252 -5.42 5.41 12.35
N ALA A 253 -4.28 6.10 12.34
CA ALA A 253 -4.02 7.19 13.27
C ALA A 253 -5.04 8.33 13.16
N HIS A 254 -5.53 8.56 11.93
CA HIS A 254 -6.56 9.58 11.69
C HIS A 254 -7.96 9.11 12.09
N GLU A 255 -8.70 9.97 12.79
CA GLU A 255 -10.11 9.77 13.12
C GLU A 255 -11.00 10.62 12.23
N PHE A 256 -12.05 10.00 11.68
CA PHE A 256 -13.05 10.73 10.91
C PHE A 256 -13.99 11.45 11.87
N LYS A 257 -13.99 12.77 11.79
CA LYS A 257 -14.97 13.62 12.50
C LYS A 257 -16.23 13.76 11.64
N SER A 258 -17.37 13.92 12.28
CA SER A 258 -18.60 14.22 11.55
C SER A 258 -18.43 15.48 10.71
N PRO A 259 -18.80 15.46 9.41
CA PRO A 259 -18.55 16.59 8.51
C PRO A 259 -19.33 17.82 8.95
N ASN A 260 -18.66 18.94 9.06
CA ASN A 260 -19.29 20.22 9.28
C ASN A 260 -19.70 20.84 7.93
N LEU A 261 -20.96 20.66 7.54
CA LEU A 261 -21.47 21.13 6.23
C LEU A 261 -21.40 22.64 6.06
N SER A 262 -21.40 23.42 7.14
CA SER A 262 -21.28 24.88 7.07
C SER A 262 -19.91 25.37 6.62
N LYS A 263 -18.88 24.51 6.68
CA LYS A 263 -17.52 24.80 6.21
C LYS A 263 -17.29 24.48 4.74
N LYS A 264 -18.27 23.93 4.02
CA LYS A 264 -18.12 23.53 2.62
C LYS A 264 -18.06 24.74 1.70
N GLU A 265 -16.97 24.83 0.97
CA GLU A 265 -16.68 25.86 -0.02
C GLU A 265 -16.88 25.31 -1.44
N ASN A 266 -17.09 26.20 -2.42
CA ASN A 266 -17.06 25.85 -3.83
C ASN A 266 -15.61 25.52 -4.25
N LEU A 267 -15.12 24.40 -3.76
CA LEU A 267 -13.73 23.97 -3.85
C LEU A 267 -13.64 22.56 -4.43
N ILE A 268 -12.79 22.42 -5.45
CA ILE A 268 -12.40 21.16 -6.06
C ILE A 268 -10.99 20.79 -5.54
N LEU A 269 -10.89 19.70 -4.80
CA LEU A 269 -9.63 19.12 -4.39
C LEU A 269 -9.13 18.14 -5.45
N VAL A 270 -8.03 18.46 -6.11
CA VAL A 270 -7.33 17.53 -7.01
C VAL A 270 -6.24 16.83 -6.23
N ALA A 271 -6.42 15.53 -5.94
CA ALA A 271 -5.41 14.70 -5.30
C ALA A 271 -4.52 14.03 -6.36
N SER A 272 -3.26 14.49 -6.48
CA SER A 272 -2.34 13.94 -7.48
C SER A 272 -1.75 12.59 -7.07
N GLN A 273 -1.10 11.92 -8.03
CA GLN A 273 -0.40 10.66 -7.83
C GLN A 273 1.04 10.78 -8.27
N LYS A 274 1.93 10.13 -7.53
CA LYS A 274 3.38 10.15 -7.80
C LYS A 274 3.68 9.70 -9.23
N GLY A 275 4.46 10.52 -9.95
CA GLY A 275 4.97 10.19 -11.28
C GLY A 275 3.93 10.21 -12.40
N MET A 276 2.79 10.86 -12.19
CA MET A 276 1.73 11.02 -13.19
C MET A 276 1.52 12.50 -13.59
N ASP A 277 2.53 13.31 -13.38
CA ASP A 277 2.53 14.75 -13.69
C ASP A 277 2.19 15.05 -15.15
N ASP A 278 2.62 14.21 -16.08
CA ASP A 278 2.34 14.27 -17.51
C ASP A 278 0.84 14.05 -17.85
N LYS A 279 0.07 13.43 -16.98
CA LYS A 279 -1.39 13.30 -17.11
C LYS A 279 -2.13 14.37 -16.31
N PHE A 280 -1.76 14.55 -15.03
CA PHE A 280 -2.45 15.49 -14.14
C PHE A 280 -2.38 16.94 -14.64
N ILE A 281 -1.23 17.40 -15.13
CA ILE A 281 -1.10 18.80 -15.57
C ILE A 281 -2.03 19.12 -16.73
N PRO A 282 -2.08 18.37 -17.85
CA PRO A 282 -3.06 18.64 -18.91
C PRO A 282 -4.51 18.51 -18.47
N TYR A 283 -4.81 17.56 -17.56
CA TYR A 283 -6.19 17.37 -17.09
C TYR A 283 -6.65 18.53 -16.21
N ILE A 284 -5.79 19.06 -15.35
CA ILE A 284 -6.09 20.25 -14.55
C ILE A 284 -6.22 21.49 -15.45
N GLN A 285 -5.41 21.62 -16.49
CA GLN A 285 -5.54 22.71 -17.47
C GLN A 285 -6.90 22.65 -18.19
N SER A 286 -7.35 21.45 -18.56
CA SER A 286 -8.68 21.25 -19.15
C SER A 286 -9.78 21.62 -18.15
N LEU A 287 -9.66 21.19 -16.88
CA LEU A 287 -10.58 21.53 -15.81
C LEU A 287 -10.65 23.06 -15.59
N LYS A 288 -9.52 23.77 -15.58
CA LYS A 288 -9.49 25.23 -15.50
C LYS A 288 -10.24 25.91 -16.65
N THR A 289 -10.23 25.30 -17.83
CA THR A 289 -10.95 25.85 -19.00
C THR A 289 -12.46 25.74 -18.80
N THR A 290 -12.99 24.62 -18.31
CA THR A 290 -14.42 24.47 -18.01
C THR A 290 -14.82 25.33 -16.82
N LEU A 291 -13.92 25.50 -15.84
CA LEU A 291 -14.19 26.29 -14.63
C LEU A 291 -14.37 27.81 -14.89
N LYS A 292 -13.98 28.33 -16.07
CA LYS A 292 -14.28 29.70 -16.46
C LYS A 292 -15.78 30.02 -16.46
N GLY A 293 -16.65 29.02 -16.66
CA GLY A 293 -18.10 29.13 -16.52
C GLY A 293 -18.57 29.18 -15.06
N HIS A 294 -17.71 28.95 -14.09
CA HIS A 294 -18.01 28.86 -12.66
C HIS A 294 -17.02 29.69 -11.82
N PRO A 295 -17.05 31.03 -11.91
CA PRO A 295 -16.02 31.92 -11.34
C PRO A 295 -15.93 31.87 -9.81
N ASP A 296 -16.97 31.39 -9.13
CA ASP A 296 -17.06 31.19 -7.68
C ASP A 296 -16.40 29.90 -7.20
N TRP A 297 -15.99 29.03 -8.12
CA TRP A 297 -15.30 27.77 -7.80
C TRP A 297 -13.77 27.94 -7.89
N LYS A 298 -13.07 27.21 -7.03
CA LYS A 298 -11.62 27.17 -6.97
C LYS A 298 -11.09 25.74 -7.03
N ILE A 299 -9.84 25.58 -7.45
CA ILE A 299 -9.10 24.33 -7.47
C ILE A 299 -7.97 24.40 -6.45
N ILE A 300 -7.83 23.39 -5.61
CA ILE A 300 -6.62 23.14 -4.83
C ILE A 300 -6.02 21.83 -5.32
N VAL A 301 -4.77 21.87 -5.76
CA VAL A 301 -4.01 20.69 -6.15
C VAL A 301 -3.15 20.25 -4.98
N LYS A 302 -3.50 19.12 -4.36
CA LYS A 302 -2.71 18.48 -3.31
C LYS A 302 -1.82 17.43 -3.94
N LEU A 303 -0.52 17.71 -3.96
CA LEU A 303 0.47 16.77 -4.51
C LEU A 303 0.66 15.58 -3.58
N HIS A 304 0.93 14.42 -4.19
CA HIS A 304 1.30 13.23 -3.45
C HIS A 304 2.57 13.49 -2.62
N PRO A 305 2.67 13.06 -1.34
CA PRO A 305 3.82 13.35 -0.48
C PRO A 305 5.19 12.95 -1.05
N LEU A 306 5.21 11.94 -1.92
CA LEU A 306 6.42 11.47 -2.59
C LEU A 306 6.63 12.07 -3.98
N GLU A 307 5.88 13.12 -4.37
CA GLU A 307 6.09 13.81 -5.65
C GLU A 307 7.41 14.58 -5.62
N LYS A 308 8.23 14.37 -6.65
CA LYS A 308 9.56 15.00 -6.78
C LYS A 308 9.60 16.17 -7.76
N LYS A 309 8.61 16.23 -8.66
CA LYS A 309 8.57 17.21 -9.75
C LYS A 309 7.59 18.35 -9.44
N ILE A 310 7.69 18.89 -8.22
CA ILE A 310 6.76 19.91 -7.69
C ILE A 310 6.74 21.14 -8.60
N ASP A 311 7.90 21.56 -9.11
CA ASP A 311 8.04 22.78 -9.94
C ASP A 311 7.21 22.69 -11.23
N ARG A 312 6.98 21.51 -11.78
CA ARG A 312 6.16 21.34 -12.99
C ARG A 312 4.71 21.74 -12.79
N TYR A 313 4.20 21.64 -11.56
CA TYR A 313 2.81 22.01 -11.24
C TYR A 313 2.63 23.53 -11.06
N GLN A 314 3.71 24.31 -10.91
CA GLN A 314 3.63 25.77 -10.72
C GLN A 314 2.97 26.49 -11.90
N VAL A 315 3.06 25.95 -13.11
CA VAL A 315 2.38 26.46 -14.31
C VAL A 315 0.85 26.50 -14.20
N LEU A 316 0.29 25.76 -13.22
CA LEU A 316 -1.16 25.71 -12.99
C LEU A 316 -1.67 26.86 -12.11
N ARG A 317 -0.78 27.53 -11.36
CA ARG A 317 -1.17 28.60 -10.42
C ARG A 317 -1.79 29.81 -11.12
N ASP A 318 -2.94 30.25 -10.64
CA ASP A 318 -3.58 31.52 -10.95
C ASP A 318 -4.61 31.88 -9.87
N SER A 319 -5.54 32.81 -10.15
CA SER A 319 -6.57 33.23 -9.21
C SER A 319 -7.59 32.16 -8.84
N GLN A 320 -7.77 31.12 -9.68
CA GLN A 320 -8.70 30.00 -9.45
C GLN A 320 -8.00 28.69 -9.06
N CYS A 321 -6.68 28.60 -9.21
CA CYS A 321 -5.96 27.34 -8.97
C CYS A 321 -4.74 27.55 -8.07
N GLU A 322 -4.73 26.86 -6.95
CA GLU A 322 -3.66 26.88 -5.95
C GLU A 322 -2.99 25.50 -5.85
N ILE A 323 -1.68 25.47 -5.60
CA ILE A 323 -0.93 24.27 -5.25
C ILE A 323 -0.75 24.26 -3.73
N ALA A 324 -1.32 23.27 -3.07
CA ALA A 324 -1.19 23.09 -1.63
C ALA A 324 0.26 22.81 -1.20
N PRO A 325 0.68 23.22 -0.01
CA PRO A 325 1.98 22.84 0.54
C PRO A 325 2.14 21.32 0.55
N LEU A 326 3.34 20.81 0.19
CA LEU A 326 3.57 19.37 -0.02
C LEU A 326 3.22 18.53 1.22
N HIS A 327 3.56 19.01 2.40
CA HIS A 327 3.38 18.29 3.67
C HIS A 327 2.06 18.61 4.38
N SER A 328 1.18 19.44 3.78
CA SER A 328 -0.13 19.70 4.37
C SER A 328 -0.99 18.44 4.41
N SER A 329 -1.83 18.30 5.44
CA SER A 329 -2.78 17.19 5.55
C SER A 329 -3.86 17.29 4.48
N ILE A 330 -4.16 16.18 3.80
CA ILE A 330 -5.28 16.13 2.85
C ILE A 330 -6.64 16.30 3.54
N PHE A 331 -6.74 15.87 4.78
CA PHE A 331 -7.97 15.97 5.57
C PHE A 331 -8.43 17.41 5.77
N HIS A 332 -7.48 18.36 5.93
CA HIS A 332 -7.79 19.79 6.00
C HIS A 332 -8.54 20.30 4.74
N PHE A 333 -8.21 19.77 3.56
CA PHE A 333 -8.89 20.13 2.32
C PHE A 333 -10.21 19.37 2.14
N LEU A 334 -10.28 18.10 2.58
CA LEU A 334 -11.51 17.31 2.55
C LEU A 334 -12.61 17.92 3.44
N GLU A 335 -12.27 18.53 4.55
CA GLU A 335 -13.24 19.25 5.39
C GLU A 335 -13.92 20.41 4.63
N ARG A 336 -13.21 21.07 3.72
CA ARG A 336 -13.64 22.29 3.03
C ARG A 336 -14.22 22.03 1.64
N CYS A 337 -13.66 21.09 0.89
CA CYS A 337 -14.07 20.89 -0.50
C CYS A 337 -15.43 20.19 -0.63
N LYS A 338 -16.14 20.47 -1.72
CA LYS A 338 -17.36 19.76 -2.15
C LYS A 338 -17.06 18.60 -3.09
N ILE A 339 -16.01 18.74 -3.87
CA ILE A 339 -15.59 17.79 -4.91
C ILE A 339 -14.16 17.37 -4.66
N GLN A 340 -13.90 16.07 -4.75
CA GLN A 340 -12.56 15.54 -4.90
C GLN A 340 -12.42 14.91 -6.30
N LEU A 341 -11.27 15.12 -6.92
CA LEU A 341 -10.95 14.62 -8.25
C LEU A 341 -9.55 13.99 -8.25
N SER A 342 -9.46 12.79 -8.81
CA SER A 342 -8.19 12.08 -8.98
C SER A 342 -8.31 11.09 -10.15
N ILE A 343 -7.29 10.27 -10.38
CA ILE A 343 -7.35 9.15 -11.34
C ILE A 343 -7.73 7.87 -10.59
N TYR A 344 -6.92 7.48 -9.58
CA TYR A 344 -7.21 6.44 -8.60
C TYR A 344 -6.47 6.81 -7.30
N SER A 345 -7.16 6.76 -6.17
CA SER A 345 -6.54 7.18 -4.89
C SER A 345 -7.29 6.56 -3.71
N THR A 346 -6.55 6.19 -2.67
CA THR A 346 -7.15 5.81 -1.37
C THR A 346 -7.95 6.94 -0.75
N THR A 347 -7.62 8.19 -1.09
CA THR A 347 -8.32 9.37 -0.58
C THR A 347 -9.79 9.46 -0.99
N PHE A 348 -10.23 8.70 -2.01
CA PHE A 348 -11.64 8.57 -2.35
C PHE A 348 -12.46 7.97 -1.20
N PHE A 349 -11.87 7.05 -0.44
CA PHE A 349 -12.50 6.48 0.74
C PHE A 349 -12.44 7.43 1.94
N ASP A 350 -11.33 8.15 2.09
CA ASP A 350 -11.21 9.18 3.13
C ASP A 350 -12.28 10.26 2.94
N ALA A 351 -12.57 10.63 1.68
CA ALA A 351 -13.58 11.62 1.33
C ALA A 351 -15.01 11.25 1.78
N ALA A 352 -15.34 9.96 1.88
CA ALA A 352 -16.64 9.51 2.37
C ALA A 352 -16.95 10.01 3.79
N GLY A 353 -15.92 10.11 4.65
CA GLY A 353 -16.05 10.67 6.00
C GLY A 353 -16.31 12.18 6.05
N TYR A 354 -16.18 12.88 4.90
CA TYR A 354 -16.29 14.33 4.82
C TYR A 354 -17.44 14.82 3.95
N ASN A 355 -18.32 13.96 3.50
CA ASN A 355 -19.41 14.32 2.57
C ASN A 355 -18.89 15.07 1.31
N VAL A 356 -17.92 14.47 0.66
CA VAL A 356 -17.28 14.96 -0.57
C VAL A 356 -17.68 14.06 -1.73
N VAL A 357 -18.06 14.63 -2.86
CA VAL A 357 -18.34 13.86 -4.07
C VAL A 357 -17.03 13.55 -4.81
N ASN A 358 -16.80 12.26 -5.05
CA ASN A 358 -15.60 11.79 -5.73
C ASN A 358 -15.80 11.68 -7.24
N PHE A 359 -14.93 12.32 -8.00
CA PHE A 359 -14.82 12.15 -9.44
C PHE A 359 -13.50 11.49 -9.80
N SER A 360 -13.54 10.55 -10.74
CA SER A 360 -12.33 9.90 -11.25
C SER A 360 -12.14 10.21 -12.73
N TRP A 361 -10.98 10.74 -13.11
CA TRP A 361 -10.61 10.88 -14.51
C TRP A 361 -10.40 9.51 -15.15
N VAL A 362 -11.19 9.22 -16.19
CA VAL A 362 -11.03 8.02 -17.00
C VAL A 362 -9.75 8.15 -17.84
N THR A 363 -8.84 7.23 -17.66
CA THR A 363 -7.57 7.16 -18.39
C THR A 363 -7.45 5.79 -19.06
N ASN A 364 -6.63 5.69 -20.11
CA ASN A 364 -6.26 4.40 -20.67
C ASN A 364 -5.23 3.70 -19.77
N GLY A 365 -5.36 2.38 -19.59
CA GLY A 365 -4.44 1.55 -18.83
C GLY A 365 -4.86 1.32 -17.38
N ILE A 366 -3.90 1.12 -16.46
CA ILE A 366 -4.12 0.69 -15.07
C ILE A 366 -5.15 1.55 -14.32
N GLY A 367 -5.17 2.86 -14.56
CA GLY A 367 -6.14 3.76 -13.93
C GLY A 367 -7.59 3.50 -14.35
N SER A 368 -7.84 3.00 -15.58
CA SER A 368 -9.19 2.72 -16.05
C SER A 368 -9.85 1.54 -15.32
N ASP A 369 -9.08 0.51 -15.01
CA ASP A 369 -9.59 -0.68 -14.33
C ASP A 369 -9.96 -0.37 -12.88
N TYR A 370 -9.15 0.44 -12.20
CA TYR A 370 -9.47 0.92 -10.86
C TYR A 370 -10.71 1.83 -10.85
N ALA A 371 -10.77 2.81 -11.76
CA ALA A 371 -11.89 3.74 -11.86
C ALA A 371 -13.21 3.02 -12.16
N SER A 372 -13.21 2.01 -13.06
CA SER A 372 -14.42 1.24 -13.36
C SER A 372 -14.93 0.46 -12.16
N SER A 373 -14.04 -0.24 -11.43
CA SER A 373 -14.42 -0.98 -10.23
C SER A 373 -14.98 -0.06 -9.14
N LEU A 374 -14.34 1.09 -8.91
CA LEU A 374 -14.81 2.07 -7.92
C LEU A 374 -16.14 2.72 -8.33
N SER A 375 -16.37 2.90 -9.64
CA SER A 375 -17.64 3.42 -10.17
C SER A 375 -18.78 2.40 -10.01
N GLU A 376 -18.51 1.12 -10.30
CA GLU A 376 -19.47 0.03 -10.07
C GLU A 376 -19.90 -0.08 -8.60
N ASP A 377 -19.00 0.24 -7.68
CA ASP A 377 -19.26 0.24 -6.24
C ASP A 377 -19.84 1.58 -5.71
N GLY A 378 -20.10 2.56 -6.58
CA GLY A 378 -20.64 3.87 -6.21
C GLY A 378 -19.68 4.78 -5.44
N ILE A 379 -18.37 4.50 -5.48
CA ILE A 379 -17.34 5.30 -4.78
C ILE A 379 -16.98 6.56 -5.55
N VAL A 380 -16.95 6.47 -6.87
CA VAL A 380 -16.55 7.56 -7.77
C VAL A 380 -17.49 7.71 -8.96
N ILE A 381 -17.57 8.92 -9.49
CA ILE A 381 -18.23 9.23 -10.75
C ILE A 381 -17.13 9.37 -11.81
N PRO A 382 -17.16 8.53 -12.87
CA PRO A 382 -16.17 8.62 -13.94
C PRO A 382 -16.41 9.87 -14.81
N VAL A 383 -15.34 10.62 -15.09
CA VAL A 383 -15.38 11.82 -15.93
C VAL A 383 -14.20 11.84 -16.90
N ARG A 384 -14.34 12.57 -18.00
CA ARG A 384 -13.28 12.79 -18.99
C ARG A 384 -12.67 14.19 -18.82
N PRO A 385 -11.41 14.39 -19.22
CA PRO A 385 -10.88 15.74 -19.35
C PRO A 385 -11.76 16.58 -20.26
N GLY A 386 -12.21 17.74 -19.75
CA GLY A 386 -13.13 18.63 -20.46
C GLY A 386 -14.60 18.53 -20.05
N ASP A 387 -14.98 17.53 -19.28
CA ASP A 387 -16.34 17.47 -18.71
C ASP A 387 -16.51 18.61 -17.67
N ASP A 388 -17.70 19.21 -17.66
CA ASP A 388 -18.09 20.21 -16.67
C ASP A 388 -18.52 19.52 -15.36
N ILE A 389 -17.55 19.20 -14.52
CA ILE A 389 -17.79 18.50 -13.27
C ILE A 389 -18.61 19.30 -12.26
N VAL A 390 -18.64 20.65 -12.36
CA VAL A 390 -19.44 21.49 -11.48
C VAL A 390 -20.91 21.34 -11.83
N SER A 391 -21.27 21.40 -13.13
CA SER A 391 -22.63 21.16 -13.59
C SER A 391 -23.11 19.74 -13.28
N ILE A 392 -22.23 18.72 -13.46
CA ILE A 392 -22.53 17.34 -13.07
C ILE A 392 -22.81 17.29 -11.56
N TYR A 393 -21.94 17.86 -10.72
CA TYR A 393 -22.10 17.91 -9.26
C TYR A 393 -23.43 18.56 -8.85
N GLN A 394 -23.77 19.69 -9.44
CA GLN A 394 -25.01 20.42 -9.16
C GLN A 394 -26.25 19.58 -9.53
N GLY A 395 -26.18 18.82 -10.62
CA GLY A 395 -27.24 17.90 -11.03
C GLY A 395 -27.42 16.70 -10.09
N LEU A 396 -26.38 16.28 -9.36
CA LEU A 396 -26.43 15.17 -8.40
C LEU A 396 -27.11 15.55 -7.07
N ALA A 397 -27.15 16.80 -6.70
CA ALA A 397 -27.63 17.29 -5.39
C ALA A 397 -29.06 16.84 -5.04
N VAL A 398 -29.82 16.27 -5.98
CA VAL A 398 -31.19 15.79 -5.78
C VAL A 398 -31.24 14.28 -5.48
N SER A 399 -30.18 13.48 -5.73
CA SER A 399 -30.21 12.00 -5.66
C SER A 399 -29.20 11.37 -4.70
N GLN A 400 -28.52 12.11 -3.86
CA GLN A 400 -27.32 11.69 -3.08
C GLN A 400 -27.55 10.65 -1.95
N SER A 401 -28.63 9.88 -1.92
CA SER A 401 -28.85 8.87 -0.86
C SER A 401 -28.07 7.55 -1.06
N GLU A 402 -27.29 7.38 -2.12
CA GLU A 402 -26.71 6.09 -2.48
C GLU A 402 -25.17 5.97 -2.29
N PHE A 403 -24.47 7.01 -1.86
CA PHE A 403 -23.04 6.89 -1.60
C PHE A 403 -22.76 5.97 -0.40
N LEU A 404 -21.71 5.16 -0.55
CA LEU A 404 -21.30 4.23 0.50
C LEU A 404 -21.04 4.97 1.81
N SER A 405 -21.73 4.58 2.89
CA SER A 405 -21.56 5.26 4.17
C SER A 405 -20.16 5.03 4.75
N VAL A 406 -19.67 6.01 5.49
CA VAL A 406 -18.33 5.92 6.11
C VAL A 406 -18.22 4.69 7.01
N GLU A 407 -19.30 4.29 7.70
CA GLU A 407 -19.32 3.14 8.61
C GLU A 407 -19.14 1.80 7.89
N LYS A 408 -19.55 1.72 6.61
CA LYS A 408 -19.29 0.54 5.77
C LYS A 408 -17.81 0.46 5.37
N ILE A 409 -17.17 1.61 5.13
CA ILE A 409 -15.75 1.69 4.73
C ILE A 409 -14.85 1.58 5.95
N TYR A 410 -15.17 2.35 7.01
CA TYR A 410 -14.41 2.47 8.25
C TYR A 410 -15.34 2.22 9.44
N SER A 411 -15.44 0.99 9.87
CA SER A 411 -16.17 0.66 11.10
C SER A 411 -15.49 1.29 12.32
N LYS A 412 -16.22 1.38 13.42
CA LYS A 412 -15.63 1.77 14.71
C LYS A 412 -14.47 0.83 15.05
N TYR A 413 -13.37 1.40 15.50
CA TYR A 413 -12.22 0.63 15.96
C TYR A 413 -12.60 -0.27 17.14
N ASP A 414 -12.25 -1.55 17.02
CA ASP A 414 -12.48 -2.55 18.06
C ASP A 414 -11.15 -3.12 18.57
N PRO A 415 -10.63 -2.62 19.70
CA PRO A 415 -9.39 -3.09 20.27
C PRO A 415 -9.44 -4.58 20.66
N GLN A 416 -10.61 -5.14 20.99
CA GLN A 416 -10.75 -6.55 21.37
C GLN A 416 -10.35 -7.49 20.22
N THR A 417 -10.61 -7.09 18.98
CA THR A 417 -10.21 -7.85 17.79
C THR A 417 -8.71 -8.09 17.70
N PHE A 418 -7.90 -7.17 18.23
CA PHE A 418 -6.43 -7.29 18.26
C PHE A 418 -5.90 -8.03 19.48
N MET A 419 -6.73 -8.17 20.52
CA MET A 419 -6.37 -8.84 21.77
C MET A 419 -6.68 -10.33 21.75
N GLN A 420 -7.64 -10.76 20.93
CA GLN A 420 -8.05 -12.17 20.83
C GLN A 420 -6.97 -13.00 20.13
N PRO A 421 -6.69 -14.22 20.64
CA PRO A 421 -5.75 -15.16 20.01
C PRO A 421 -6.24 -15.66 18.66
#